data_c43e552a6c6fbf6c974ce3ed87ea76df
#
_entry.id   c43e552a6c6fbf6c974ce3ed87ea76df
#
_cell.length_a   1.000
_cell.length_b   1.000
_cell.length_c   1.000
_cell.angle_alpha   90.00
_cell.angle_beta   90.00
_cell.angle_gamma   90.00
#
_symmetry.space_group_name_H-M   'P 1'
#
loop_
_entity.id
_entity.type
_entity.pdbx_description
1 polymer ?
#
loop_
_entity_poly.entity_id
_entity_poly.type
_entity_poly.pdbx_seq_one_letter_code
_entity_poly.pdbx_strand_id
1 'polypeptide(L)'
;MREWFAYRLQCRPNEGQTLLHSRKLFQQFVAKGYTMIESERLSYVRNNQKKLRVDKFCNLQQSSNAGNTEGLSKGKRIIIPSTFVGSPHYMDQLYFDGIAICSHVGFPNLFITFTCNPNWPEIHMLLTPLNLTAIDRPKIISRIFKLKYEQMLSDLTKNHLLGKVVA
;
A
#
# COMPACT_ATOMS: atom_id res chain seq x y z
N MET A 1 17.76 7.49 1.40
CA MET A 1 16.79 8.00 0.39
C MET A 1 15.35 8.03 0.90
N ARG A 2 14.84 6.96 1.50
CA ARG A 2 13.46 6.85 2.03
C ARG A 2 13.08 8.00 2.97
N GLU A 3 13.92 8.35 3.92
CA GLU A 3 13.67 9.43 4.91
C GLU A 3 13.54 10.80 4.24
N TRP A 4 14.34 11.05 3.20
CA TRP A 4 14.26 12.29 2.43
C TRP A 4 12.92 12.43 1.71
N PHE A 5 12.42 11.36 1.07
CA PHE A 5 11.10 11.38 0.46
C PHE A 5 10.01 11.55 1.51
N ALA A 6 10.09 10.82 2.63
CA ALA A 6 9.14 10.95 3.73
C ALA A 6 9.11 12.40 4.27
N TYR A 7 10.29 13.00 4.45
CA TYR A 7 10.41 14.40 4.85
C TYR A 7 9.74 15.35 3.87
N ARG A 8 9.95 15.17 2.55
CA ARG A 8 9.37 16.02 1.51
C ARG A 8 7.84 15.91 1.38
N LEU A 9 7.28 14.77 1.75
CA LEU A 9 5.83 14.52 1.71
C LEU A 9 5.08 15.06 2.93
N GLN A 10 5.79 15.44 3.98
CA GLN A 10 5.15 15.99 5.18
C GLN A 10 4.69 17.44 4.95
N CYS A 11 3.44 17.71 5.37
CA CYS A 11 2.91 19.06 5.43
C CYS A 11 3.42 19.75 6.71
N ARG A 12 4.11 20.89 6.56
CA ARG A 12 4.63 21.68 7.68
C ARG A 12 4.02 23.06 7.69
N PRO A 13 3.69 23.60 8.86
CA PRO A 13 3.29 24.99 8.97
C PRO A 13 4.49 25.88 8.58
N ASN A 14 4.19 26.99 7.92
CA ASN A 14 5.16 28.02 7.50
C ASN A 14 6.21 27.60 6.45
N GLU A 15 6.12 26.40 5.88
CA GLU A 15 6.92 25.99 4.72
C GLU A 15 6.08 26.02 3.43
N GLY A 16 6.73 26.32 2.30
CA GLY A 16 6.10 26.29 0.99
C GLY A 16 5.61 24.90 0.63
N GLN A 17 4.30 24.73 0.45
CA GLN A 17 3.66 23.46 0.12
C GLN A 17 3.55 23.23 -1.40
N THR A 18 4.41 23.82 -2.19
CA THR A 18 4.40 23.80 -3.65
C THR A 18 4.34 22.38 -4.21
N LEU A 19 5.15 21.47 -3.63
CA LEU A 19 5.15 20.07 -4.03
C LEU A 19 3.81 19.40 -3.76
N LEU A 20 3.22 19.61 -2.57
CA LEU A 20 1.96 18.97 -2.16
C LEU A 20 0.78 19.47 -2.98
N HIS A 21 0.84 20.69 -3.54
CA HIS A 21 -0.18 21.28 -4.36
C HIS A 21 0.08 21.16 -5.87
N SER A 22 1.13 20.45 -6.28
CA SER A 22 1.53 20.35 -7.68
C SER A 22 0.71 19.34 -8.51
N ARG A 23 -0.45 18.89 -8.01
CA ARG A 23 -1.44 18.06 -8.74
C ARG A 23 -0.80 16.78 -9.33
N LYS A 24 -0.87 16.63 -10.66
CA LYS A 24 -0.30 15.45 -11.37
C LYS A 24 1.20 15.30 -11.15
N LEU A 25 1.93 16.39 -10.99
CA LEU A 25 3.37 16.34 -10.71
C LEU A 25 3.65 15.76 -9.31
N PHE A 26 2.77 16.00 -8.34
CA PHE A 26 2.87 15.36 -7.03
C PHE A 26 2.73 13.83 -7.14
N GLN A 27 1.76 13.33 -7.92
CA GLN A 27 1.61 11.90 -8.16
C GLN A 27 2.84 11.30 -8.83
N GLN A 28 3.40 11.98 -9.83
CA GLN A 28 4.65 11.56 -10.48
C GLN A 28 5.82 11.54 -9.49
N PHE A 29 5.93 12.53 -8.63
CA PHE A 29 6.97 12.59 -7.60
C PHE A 29 6.86 11.39 -6.65
N VAL A 30 5.66 11.07 -6.17
CA VAL A 30 5.42 9.93 -5.28
C VAL A 30 5.75 8.62 -6.00
N ALA A 31 5.29 8.42 -7.22
CA ALA A 31 5.55 7.22 -8.01
C ALA A 31 7.06 7.02 -8.27
N LYS A 32 7.76 8.09 -8.68
CA LYS A 32 9.22 8.04 -8.87
C LYS A 32 9.96 7.77 -7.56
N GLY A 33 9.55 8.42 -6.47
CA GLY A 33 10.12 8.17 -5.14
C GLY A 33 9.97 6.71 -4.71
N TYR A 34 8.78 6.14 -4.92
CA TYR A 34 8.52 4.74 -4.63
C TYR A 34 9.41 3.79 -5.44
N THR A 35 9.48 3.97 -6.76
CA THR A 35 10.31 3.13 -7.65
C THR A 35 11.79 3.20 -7.31
N MET A 36 12.30 4.37 -6.93
CA MET A 36 13.70 4.53 -6.51
C MET A 36 13.98 3.79 -5.20
N ILE A 37 13.10 3.90 -4.20
CA ILE A 37 13.21 3.20 -2.92
C ILE A 37 13.13 1.68 -3.13
N GLU A 38 12.22 1.23 -3.97
CA GLU A 38 12.04 -0.19 -4.28
C GLU A 38 13.26 -0.76 -4.99
N SER A 39 13.83 -0.05 -5.94
CA SER A 39 15.08 -0.42 -6.62
C SER A 39 16.25 -0.55 -5.63
N GLU A 40 16.39 0.38 -4.68
CA GLU A 40 17.39 0.31 -3.61
C GLU A 40 17.19 -0.94 -2.73
N ARG A 41 15.95 -1.21 -2.33
CA ARG A 41 15.60 -2.40 -1.54
C ARG A 41 15.89 -3.71 -2.30
N LEU A 42 15.53 -3.78 -3.57
CA LEU A 42 15.85 -4.94 -4.42
C LEU A 42 17.35 -5.14 -4.57
N SER A 43 18.09 -4.08 -4.74
CA SER A 43 19.57 -4.12 -4.80
C SER A 43 20.15 -4.65 -3.49
N TYR A 44 19.64 -4.20 -2.36
CA TYR A 44 20.02 -4.72 -1.05
C TYR A 44 19.72 -6.21 -0.92
N VAL A 45 18.51 -6.64 -1.28
CA VAL A 45 18.11 -8.06 -1.26
C VAL A 45 19.05 -8.91 -2.13
N ARG A 46 19.37 -8.45 -3.34
CA ARG A 46 20.29 -9.15 -4.27
C ARG A 46 21.68 -9.36 -3.67
N ASN A 47 22.21 -8.32 -3.02
CA ASN A 47 23.57 -8.34 -2.50
C ASN A 47 23.70 -9.05 -1.13
N ASN A 48 22.63 -9.19 -0.38
CA ASN A 48 22.62 -9.71 0.97
C ASN A 48 21.87 -11.04 1.12
N GLN A 49 21.74 -11.83 0.08
CA GLN A 49 21.01 -13.12 0.10
C GLN A 49 21.41 -14.04 1.26
N LYS A 50 22.73 -14.12 1.57
CA LYS A 50 23.25 -14.94 2.67
C LYS A 50 22.89 -14.44 4.08
N LYS A 51 22.58 -13.13 4.22
CA LYS A 51 22.20 -12.51 5.51
C LYS A 51 20.70 -12.50 5.74
N LEU A 52 19.93 -12.62 4.68
CA LEU A 52 18.48 -12.70 4.77
C LEU A 52 18.13 -14.09 5.29
N ARG A 53 17.35 -14.15 6.38
CA ARG A 53 16.80 -15.40 6.92
C ARG A 53 15.86 -16.05 5.91
N VAL A 54 16.43 -16.72 4.96
CA VAL A 54 15.71 -17.63 4.10
C VAL A 54 16.09 -19.02 4.59
N ASP A 55 15.34 -19.56 5.51
CA ASP A 55 15.62 -20.83 6.21
C ASP A 55 15.88 -22.04 5.29
N LYS A 56 15.74 -21.84 3.99
CA LYS A 56 15.90 -22.88 2.97
C LYS A 56 16.77 -22.45 1.78
N PHE A 57 17.48 -21.35 1.86
CA PHE A 57 18.33 -20.91 0.72
C PHE A 57 19.36 -21.97 0.35
N CYS A 58 20.02 -22.56 1.34
CA CYS A 58 21.02 -23.64 1.13
C CYS A 58 20.37 -24.90 0.55
N ASN A 59 19.18 -25.27 1.02
CA ASN A 59 18.45 -26.45 0.54
C ASN A 59 17.93 -26.26 -0.89
N LEU A 60 17.52 -25.04 -1.26
CA LEU A 60 17.09 -24.68 -2.61
C LEU A 60 18.26 -24.60 -3.59
N GLN A 61 19.45 -24.20 -3.13
CA GLN A 61 20.67 -24.27 -3.95
C GLN A 61 21.07 -25.72 -4.23
N GLN A 62 20.96 -26.61 -3.25
CA GLN A 62 21.27 -28.03 -3.42
C GLN A 62 20.28 -28.74 -4.34
N SER A 63 18.98 -28.44 -4.25
CA SER A 63 17.96 -29.00 -5.13
C SER A 63 18.05 -28.50 -6.58
N SER A 64 18.54 -27.28 -6.80
CA SER A 64 18.77 -26.73 -8.15
C SER A 64 19.94 -27.36 -8.87
N ASN A 65 20.91 -27.89 -8.11
CA ASN A 65 22.06 -28.61 -8.67
C ASN A 65 21.76 -30.08 -9.02
N ALA A 66 20.62 -30.60 -8.54
CA ALA A 66 20.22 -32.00 -8.75
C ALA A 66 19.21 -32.23 -9.87
N GLY A 67 18.66 -31.18 -10.47
CA GLY A 67 17.65 -31.27 -11.53
C GLY A 67 18.19 -30.78 -12.87
N ASN A 68 18.35 -31.69 -13.85
CA ASN A 68 18.52 -31.41 -15.26
C ASN A 68 17.41 -30.47 -15.77
N THR A 69 17.68 -29.19 -15.83
CA THR A 69 16.88 -28.22 -16.57
C THR A 69 17.79 -27.57 -17.61
N GLU A 70 18.04 -28.31 -18.67
CA GLU A 70 18.51 -27.73 -19.93
C GLU A 70 17.48 -26.71 -20.39
N GLY A 71 17.80 -25.43 -20.33
CA GLY A 71 16.99 -24.36 -20.93
C GLY A 71 16.74 -23.12 -20.08
N LEU A 72 16.93 -23.12 -18.77
CA LEU A 72 16.60 -21.97 -17.89
C LEU A 72 17.81 -21.30 -17.24
N SER A 73 19.00 -21.49 -17.78
CA SER A 73 20.27 -21.07 -17.17
C SER A 73 20.76 -19.70 -17.63
N LYS A 74 19.92 -18.67 -17.65
CA LYS A 74 20.41 -17.30 -17.83
C LYS A 74 20.00 -16.41 -16.65
N GLY A 75 20.66 -16.57 -15.52
CA GLY A 75 20.51 -15.65 -14.42
C GLY A 75 20.68 -16.32 -13.05
N LYS A 76 21.23 -15.58 -12.10
CA LYS A 76 21.32 -16.00 -10.70
C LYS A 76 19.95 -15.94 -10.05
N ARG A 77 19.47 -17.07 -9.52
CA ARG A 77 18.21 -17.10 -8.77
C ARG A 77 18.33 -16.23 -7.52
N ILE A 78 17.36 -15.34 -7.31
CA ILE A 78 17.28 -14.44 -6.17
C ILE A 78 15.98 -14.74 -5.44
N ILE A 79 16.09 -14.94 -4.12
CA ILE A 79 14.94 -15.16 -3.26
C ILE A 79 14.58 -13.83 -2.62
N ILE A 80 13.33 -13.45 -2.77
CA ILE A 80 12.77 -12.22 -2.20
C ILE A 80 12.08 -12.62 -0.89
N PRO A 81 12.43 -12.00 0.26
CA PRO A 81 11.82 -12.35 1.55
C PRO A 81 10.34 -11.95 1.60
N SER A 82 9.57 -12.60 2.47
CA SER A 82 8.14 -12.30 2.70
C SER A 82 7.89 -10.88 3.19
N THR A 83 8.88 -10.26 3.83
CA THR A 83 8.81 -8.84 4.25
C THR A 83 8.89 -7.83 3.11
N PHE A 84 9.17 -8.29 1.88
CA PHE A 84 9.18 -7.44 0.71
C PHE A 84 7.76 -7.37 0.14
N VAL A 85 7.14 -6.19 0.24
CA VAL A 85 5.77 -5.94 -0.20
C VAL A 85 5.60 -6.27 -1.68
N GLY A 86 4.58 -7.05 -2.01
CA GLY A 86 4.31 -7.48 -3.39
C GLY A 86 5.13 -8.69 -3.86
N SER A 87 5.99 -9.26 -3.00
CA SER A 87 6.65 -10.53 -3.33
C SER A 87 5.64 -11.70 -3.31
N PRO A 88 5.90 -12.80 -4.05
CA PRO A 88 5.03 -13.98 -3.97
C PRO A 88 4.81 -14.46 -2.54
N HIS A 89 5.87 -14.60 -1.75
CA HIS A 89 5.77 -15.01 -0.35
C HIS A 89 4.96 -14.04 0.53
N TYR A 90 5.04 -12.73 0.26
CA TYR A 90 4.21 -11.74 0.94
C TYR A 90 2.73 -11.94 0.60
N MET A 91 2.42 -12.17 -0.67
CA MET A 91 1.04 -12.41 -1.12
C MET A 91 0.49 -13.74 -0.59
N ASP A 92 1.30 -14.79 -0.59
CA ASP A 92 0.95 -16.10 -0.02
C ASP A 92 0.62 -15.97 1.48
N GLN A 93 1.44 -15.22 2.22
CA GLN A 93 1.19 -14.98 3.64
C GLN A 93 -0.16 -14.30 3.87
N LEU A 94 -0.45 -13.23 3.14
CA LEU A 94 -1.74 -12.53 3.24
C LEU A 94 -2.91 -13.44 2.86
N TYR A 95 -2.74 -14.28 1.85
CA TYR A 95 -3.76 -15.25 1.46
C TYR A 95 -4.04 -16.28 2.57
N PHE A 96 -3.00 -16.87 3.15
CA PHE A 96 -3.16 -17.84 4.23
C PHE A 96 -3.72 -17.22 5.51
N ASP A 97 -3.33 -15.99 5.85
CA ASP A 97 -3.91 -15.23 6.95
C ASP A 97 -5.41 -14.98 6.70
N GLY A 98 -5.80 -14.60 5.48
CA GLY A 98 -7.18 -14.42 5.08
C GLY A 98 -8.00 -15.74 5.19
N ILE A 99 -7.44 -16.84 4.71
CA ILE A 99 -8.10 -18.17 4.82
C ILE A 99 -8.22 -18.61 6.29
N ALA A 100 -7.23 -18.36 7.12
CA ALA A 100 -7.31 -18.66 8.56
C ALA A 100 -8.44 -17.87 9.24
N ILE A 101 -8.59 -16.59 8.92
CA ILE A 101 -9.71 -15.77 9.42
C ILE A 101 -11.05 -16.35 8.93
N CYS A 102 -11.16 -16.65 7.63
CA CYS A 102 -12.38 -17.22 7.06
C CYS A 102 -12.74 -18.60 7.66
N SER A 103 -11.76 -19.41 8.00
CA SER A 103 -12.01 -20.71 8.63
C SER A 103 -12.55 -20.58 10.06
N HIS A 104 -12.22 -19.50 10.76
CA HIS A 104 -12.66 -19.25 12.13
C HIS A 104 -13.99 -18.48 12.20
N VAL A 105 -14.15 -17.47 11.37
CA VAL A 105 -15.30 -16.53 11.41
C VAL A 105 -16.35 -16.86 10.35
N GLY A 106 -16.00 -17.60 9.32
CA GLY A 106 -16.78 -17.82 8.11
C GLY A 106 -16.36 -16.92 6.96
N PHE A 107 -16.88 -17.22 5.75
CA PHE A 107 -16.56 -16.42 4.57
C PHE A 107 -17.25 -15.06 4.63
N PRO A 108 -16.60 -13.99 4.09
CA PRO A 108 -17.20 -12.67 4.05
C PRO A 108 -18.44 -12.66 3.17
N ASN A 109 -19.53 -12.08 3.69
CA ASN A 109 -20.80 -11.99 2.97
C ASN A 109 -20.83 -10.79 2.02
N LEU A 110 -20.09 -9.72 2.33
CA LEU A 110 -20.09 -8.47 1.59
C LEU A 110 -18.69 -7.97 1.36
N PHE A 111 -18.46 -7.44 0.16
CA PHE A 111 -17.28 -6.66 -0.18
C PHE A 111 -17.70 -5.21 -0.45
N ILE A 112 -17.26 -4.28 0.40
CA ILE A 112 -17.66 -2.88 0.33
C ILE A 112 -16.47 -2.04 -0.12
N THR A 113 -16.63 -1.34 -1.25
CA THR A 113 -15.67 -0.35 -1.72
C THR A 113 -16.18 1.05 -1.45
N PHE A 114 -15.41 1.83 -0.72
CA PHE A 114 -15.73 3.22 -0.41
C PHE A 114 -14.72 4.15 -1.05
N THR A 115 -15.18 5.00 -1.97
CA THR A 115 -14.34 5.94 -2.72
C THR A 115 -14.74 7.38 -2.41
N CYS A 116 -13.76 8.28 -2.49
CA CYS A 116 -14.01 9.71 -2.28
C CYS A 116 -14.78 10.29 -3.47
N ASN A 117 -15.89 10.97 -3.19
CA ASN A 117 -16.60 11.77 -4.20
C ASN A 117 -16.18 13.24 -4.08
N PRO A 118 -15.52 13.80 -5.10
CA PRO A 118 -15.11 15.21 -5.10
C PRO A 118 -16.28 16.19 -5.05
N ASN A 119 -17.50 15.73 -5.36
CA ASN A 119 -18.73 16.54 -5.40
C ASN A 119 -19.54 16.48 -4.09
N TRP A 120 -18.96 15.99 -3.00
CA TRP A 120 -19.67 16.06 -1.71
C TRP A 120 -19.98 17.51 -1.31
N PRO A 121 -21.17 17.76 -0.76
CA PRO A 121 -21.61 19.13 -0.41
C PRO A 121 -20.66 19.82 0.56
N GLU A 122 -20.05 19.09 1.47
CA GLU A 122 -19.08 19.62 2.43
C GLU A 122 -17.81 20.14 1.72
N ILE A 123 -17.39 19.48 0.65
CA ILE A 123 -16.25 19.91 -0.16
C ILE A 123 -16.61 21.22 -0.89
N HIS A 124 -17.77 21.25 -1.51
CA HIS A 124 -18.26 22.46 -2.20
C HIS A 124 -18.41 23.63 -1.23
N MET A 125 -19.02 23.42 -0.08
CA MET A 125 -19.22 24.45 0.94
C MET A 125 -17.91 25.10 1.40
N LEU A 126 -16.83 24.32 1.49
CA LEU A 126 -15.52 24.81 1.90
C LEU A 126 -14.71 25.45 0.77
N LEU A 127 -14.85 24.99 -0.46
CA LEU A 127 -14.00 25.41 -1.58
C LEU A 127 -14.62 26.52 -2.43
N THR A 128 -15.94 26.58 -2.55
CA THR A 128 -16.64 27.62 -3.35
C THR A 128 -16.33 29.05 -2.90
N PRO A 129 -16.31 29.36 -1.58
CA PRO A 129 -15.96 30.72 -1.13
C PRO A 129 -14.53 31.13 -1.47
N LEU A 130 -13.63 30.12 -1.66
CA LEU A 130 -12.23 30.34 -1.99
C LEU A 130 -11.96 30.31 -3.50
N ASN A 131 -12.99 30.11 -4.30
CA ASN A 131 -12.89 29.92 -5.75
C ASN A 131 -11.89 28.84 -6.17
N LEU A 132 -11.83 27.72 -5.37
CA LEU A 132 -10.93 26.61 -5.54
C LEU A 132 -11.71 25.34 -5.92
N THR A 133 -11.01 24.42 -6.61
CA THR A 133 -11.53 23.10 -6.94
C THR A 133 -11.03 22.04 -5.97
N ALA A 134 -11.69 20.88 -5.95
CA ALA A 134 -11.31 19.74 -5.14
C ALA A 134 -9.83 19.33 -5.35
N ILE A 135 -9.34 19.41 -6.58
CA ILE A 135 -7.97 19.06 -6.95
C ILE A 135 -6.93 20.01 -6.33
N ASP A 136 -7.32 21.25 -6.06
CA ASP A 136 -6.41 22.28 -5.53
C ASP A 136 -6.10 22.07 -4.03
N ARG A 137 -6.97 21.36 -3.32
CA ARG A 137 -6.87 21.16 -1.87
C ARG A 137 -7.05 19.69 -1.46
N PRO A 138 -6.15 18.79 -1.86
CA PRO A 138 -6.26 17.35 -1.56
C PRO A 138 -6.31 17.04 -0.06
N LYS A 139 -5.73 17.90 0.77
CA LYS A 139 -5.75 17.80 2.23
C LYS A 139 -7.17 17.91 2.81
N ILE A 140 -8.00 18.82 2.28
CA ILE A 140 -9.40 18.99 2.71
C ILE A 140 -10.18 17.74 2.32
N ILE A 141 -9.99 17.26 1.09
CA ILE A 141 -10.65 16.05 0.58
C ILE A 141 -10.32 14.83 1.45
N SER A 142 -9.05 14.64 1.77
CA SER A 142 -8.61 13.52 2.62
C SER A 142 -9.23 13.57 4.02
N ARG A 143 -9.38 14.76 4.60
CA ARG A 143 -10.03 14.94 5.91
C ARG A 143 -11.52 14.64 5.86
N ILE A 144 -12.23 15.15 4.85
CA ILE A 144 -13.66 14.88 4.68
C ILE A 144 -13.89 13.39 4.40
N PHE A 145 -13.05 12.79 3.55
CA PHE A 145 -13.08 11.36 3.30
C PHE A 145 -12.92 10.55 4.59
N LYS A 146 -11.96 10.91 5.43
CA LYS A 146 -11.74 10.25 6.72
C LYS A 146 -12.99 10.33 7.61
N LEU A 147 -13.59 11.49 7.75
CA LEU A 147 -14.83 11.67 8.53
C LEU A 147 -15.97 10.81 8.00
N LYS A 148 -16.19 10.80 6.69
CA LYS A 148 -17.21 9.97 6.03
C LYS A 148 -16.93 8.48 6.20
N TYR A 149 -15.67 8.07 6.12
CA TYR A 149 -15.26 6.70 6.35
C TYR A 149 -15.53 6.26 7.80
N GLU A 150 -15.16 7.09 8.78
CA GLU A 150 -15.40 6.82 10.20
C GLU A 150 -16.91 6.75 10.52
N GLN A 151 -17.71 7.60 9.90
CA GLN A 151 -19.18 7.54 10.00
C GLN A 151 -19.72 6.23 9.42
N MET A 152 -19.34 5.89 8.19
CA MET A 152 -19.75 4.63 7.55
C MET A 152 -19.36 3.42 8.40
N LEU A 153 -18.12 3.40 8.94
CA LEU A 153 -17.67 2.33 9.81
C LEU A 153 -18.50 2.22 11.08
N SER A 154 -18.85 3.37 11.69
CA SER A 154 -19.74 3.41 12.85
C SER A 154 -21.14 2.89 12.52
N ASP A 155 -21.69 3.24 11.36
CA ASP A 155 -23.01 2.79 10.93
C ASP A 155 -23.03 1.27 10.68
N LEU A 156 -21.95 0.72 10.15
CA LEU A 156 -21.82 -0.71 9.94
C LEU A 156 -21.62 -1.48 11.25
N THR A 157 -20.76 -0.99 12.14
CA THR A 157 -20.35 -1.73 13.34
C THR A 157 -21.25 -1.51 14.53
N LYS A 158 -21.69 -0.26 14.79
CA LYS A 158 -22.49 0.11 15.96
C LYS A 158 -23.98 0.10 15.68
N ASN A 159 -24.38 0.63 14.52
CA ASN A 159 -25.77 0.76 14.15
C ASN A 159 -26.29 -0.48 13.40
N HIS A 160 -25.40 -1.43 13.10
CA HIS A 160 -25.71 -2.70 12.44
C HIS A 160 -26.56 -2.55 11.17
N LEU A 161 -26.29 -1.51 10.36
CA LEU A 161 -27.09 -1.14 9.19
C LEU A 161 -27.27 -2.30 8.19
N LEU A 162 -26.28 -3.19 8.07
CA LEU A 162 -26.30 -4.37 7.21
C LEU A 162 -26.38 -5.69 8.00
N GLY A 163 -26.76 -5.60 9.28
CA GLY A 163 -26.81 -6.75 10.18
C GLY A 163 -25.62 -6.78 11.16
N LYS A 164 -25.64 -7.78 12.03
CA LYS A 164 -24.60 -7.91 13.05
C LYS A 164 -23.26 -8.25 12.41
N VAL A 165 -22.27 -7.40 12.62
CA VAL A 165 -20.90 -7.64 12.19
C VAL A 165 -20.22 -8.59 13.18
N VAL A 166 -19.65 -9.67 12.66
CA VAL A 166 -18.77 -10.57 13.39
C VAL A 166 -17.35 -10.16 13.05
N ALA A 167 -16.62 -9.60 14.03
CA ALA A 167 -15.25 -9.18 13.88
C ALA A 167 -14.35 -10.04 14.78
#